data_b9d392a3b063f48fa54f57c18fbbe181
#
_entry.id   b9d392a3b063f48fa54f57c18fbbe181
#
_cell.length_a   1.000
_cell.length_b   1.000
_cell.length_c   1.000
_cell.angle_alpha   90.00
_cell.angle_beta   90.00
_cell.angle_gamma   90.00
#
_symmetry.space_group_name_H-M   'P 1'
#
loop_
_entity.id
_entity.type
_entity.pdbx_description
1 polymer ?
#
loop_
_entity_poly.entity_id
_entity_poly.type
_entity_poly.pdbx_seq_one_letter_code
_entity_poly.pdbx_strand_id
1 'polypeptide(L)'
;MPITSQHIPMSYEEWQCLPYQPGWKYEYFDGCAHITPNHQRAVTQVAVAPRPVIAPCTLRPVLAADEAELLPIYMQAFADNQAFCDYTDARFHKAAQNDLKESFRGRRSPLLAASRVTVDTCGATPELIGAALLSHDAGYGPVMDLIFVLPWRHQRGVGTALAAEAINMLVQDGEQTLTSCYQLANVNSQKWHQGFGFVELPDLRYAQVYLRQAQQALYRCEQSGDTTSETHARLAAEVSHWCDRVEALERMDEEQGFWSVYPRIPHW
;
A
#
# COMPACT_ATOMS: atom_id res chain seq x y z
N MET A 1 5.17 17.03 -6.10
CA MET A 1 6.46 17.28 -5.41
C MET A 1 6.93 15.93 -4.88
N PRO A 2 8.21 15.59 -5.02
CA PRO A 2 8.72 14.36 -4.39
C PRO A 2 8.44 14.45 -2.89
N ILE A 3 7.95 13.37 -2.33
CA ILE A 3 7.66 13.26 -0.89
C ILE A 3 9.00 12.93 -0.24
N THR A 4 9.65 13.94 0.31
CA THR A 4 10.93 13.80 1.02
C THR A 4 10.72 13.93 2.51
N SER A 5 11.62 13.36 3.30
CA SER A 5 11.73 13.66 4.72
C SER A 5 11.79 15.17 4.95
N GLN A 6 11.02 15.66 5.91
CA GLN A 6 10.91 17.08 6.20
C GLN A 6 11.59 17.38 7.54
N HIS A 7 12.36 18.46 7.55
CA HIS A 7 12.96 19.03 8.75
C HIS A 7 12.47 20.46 8.87
N ILE A 8 11.55 20.72 9.77
CA ILE A 8 10.83 21.99 9.86
C ILE A 8 11.19 22.66 11.20
N PRO A 9 11.93 23.78 11.20
CA PRO A 9 12.16 24.55 12.43
C PRO A 9 10.82 25.06 13.00
N MET A 10 10.53 24.73 14.24
CA MET A 10 9.31 25.17 14.94
C MET A 10 9.43 24.96 16.45
N SER A 11 8.53 25.56 17.23
CA SER A 11 8.45 25.31 18.67
C SER A 11 7.85 23.93 18.96
N TYR A 12 8.03 23.47 20.20
CA TYR A 12 7.43 22.21 20.67
C TYR A 12 5.90 22.26 20.64
N GLU A 13 5.32 23.40 20.98
CA GLU A 13 3.88 23.65 20.96
C GLU A 13 3.32 23.57 19.52
N GLU A 14 4.00 24.19 18.56
CA GLU A 14 3.63 24.11 17.15
C GLU A 14 3.72 22.65 16.63
N TRP A 15 4.77 21.92 17.03
CA TRP A 15 4.92 20.52 16.67
C TRP A 15 3.77 19.65 17.20
N GLN A 16 3.31 19.88 18.43
CA GLN A 16 2.16 19.14 18.98
C GLN A 16 0.87 19.39 18.18
N CYS A 17 0.77 20.52 17.49
CA CYS A 17 -0.37 20.89 16.65
C CYS A 17 -0.27 20.39 15.22
N LEU A 18 0.84 19.76 14.80
CA LEU A 18 0.99 19.23 13.44
C LEU A 18 -0.05 18.14 13.14
N PRO A 19 -0.66 18.17 11.94
CA PRO A 19 -1.59 17.11 11.53
C PRO A 19 -0.86 15.77 11.43
N TYR A 20 -1.31 14.80 12.21
CA TYR A 20 -0.82 13.43 12.11
C TYR A 20 -1.36 12.78 10.83
N GLN A 21 -0.47 12.19 10.04
CA GLN A 21 -0.81 11.42 8.86
C GLN A 21 -0.31 9.98 9.03
N PRO A 22 -1.15 8.96 8.81
CA PRO A 22 -0.72 7.56 8.83
C PRO A 22 0.46 7.33 7.88
N GLY A 23 1.38 6.47 8.27
CA GLY A 23 2.56 6.17 7.47
C GLY A 23 3.71 7.16 7.60
N TRP A 24 3.57 8.17 8.46
CA TRP A 24 4.64 9.10 8.78
C TRP A 24 5.02 9.01 10.26
N LYS A 25 6.33 9.10 10.54
CA LYS A 25 6.89 9.22 11.88
C LYS A 25 7.17 10.68 12.19
N TYR A 26 6.71 11.15 13.34
CA TYR A 26 6.87 12.52 13.81
C TYR A 26 7.77 12.52 15.03
N GLU A 27 8.90 13.17 14.97
CA GLU A 27 9.85 13.34 16.05
C GLU A 27 10.16 14.82 16.23
N TYR A 28 10.47 15.25 17.45
CA TYR A 28 10.89 16.60 17.74
C TYR A 28 12.19 16.57 18.52
N PHE A 29 13.23 17.20 17.98
CA PHE A 29 14.50 17.40 18.64
C PHE A 29 15.23 18.59 18.02
N ASP A 30 16.13 19.21 18.79
CA ASP A 30 16.94 20.37 18.36
C ASP A 30 16.13 21.52 17.76
N GLY A 31 14.92 21.79 18.31
CA GLY A 31 14.05 22.87 17.82
C GLY A 31 13.45 22.63 16.45
N CYS A 32 13.41 21.38 15.98
CA CYS A 32 12.87 21.01 14.69
C CYS A 32 11.91 19.82 14.79
N ALA A 33 10.85 19.87 13.99
CA ALA A 33 10.04 18.69 13.66
C ALA A 33 10.74 17.88 12.56
N HIS A 34 10.92 16.59 12.81
CA HIS A 34 11.43 15.62 11.86
C HIS A 34 10.29 14.70 11.45
N ILE A 35 9.85 14.82 10.19
CA ILE A 35 8.75 14.04 9.63
C ILE A 35 9.36 13.11 8.60
N THR A 36 9.41 11.82 8.93
CA THR A 36 10.04 10.81 8.08
C THR A 36 9.04 9.72 7.69
N PRO A 37 9.23 9.04 6.54
CA PRO A 37 8.39 7.91 6.19
C PRO A 37 8.45 6.81 7.23
N ASN A 38 7.29 6.32 7.62
CA ASN A 38 7.16 5.11 8.40
C ASN A 38 6.69 4.00 7.47
N HIS A 39 7.46 2.91 7.33
CA HIS A 39 7.16 1.81 6.41
C HIS A 39 5.96 0.94 6.86
N GLN A 40 5.05 1.51 7.65
CA GLN A 40 3.80 0.85 8.02
C GLN A 40 2.93 0.59 6.79
N ARG A 41 2.32 -0.60 6.75
CA ARG A 41 1.49 -1.06 5.65
C ARG A 41 0.12 -1.50 6.15
N ALA A 42 -0.88 -1.31 5.31
CA ALA A 42 -2.16 -1.99 5.44
C ALA A 42 -2.15 -3.26 4.59
N VAL A 43 -2.54 -4.37 5.17
CA VAL A 43 -2.86 -5.60 4.45
C VAL A 43 -4.30 -5.51 4.00
N THR A 44 -4.57 -5.86 2.76
CA THR A 44 -5.90 -5.78 2.17
C THR A 44 -6.24 -7.06 1.46
N GLN A 45 -7.51 -7.37 1.35
CA GLN A 45 -7.99 -8.57 0.68
C GLN A 45 -9.21 -8.26 -0.19
N VAL A 46 -9.30 -8.94 -1.32
CA VAL A 46 -10.47 -8.88 -2.19
C VAL A 46 -10.95 -10.29 -2.52
N ALA A 47 -12.27 -10.47 -2.62
CA ALA A 47 -12.85 -11.71 -3.10
C ALA A 47 -12.48 -11.97 -4.56
N VAL A 48 -12.06 -13.21 -4.85
CA VAL A 48 -11.78 -13.67 -6.21
C VAL A 48 -13.10 -14.08 -6.85
N ALA A 49 -13.58 -13.20 -7.74
CA ALA A 49 -14.80 -13.41 -8.53
C ALA A 49 -14.57 -12.83 -9.95
N PRO A 50 -15.25 -13.37 -10.98
CA PRO A 50 -15.10 -12.89 -12.35
C PRO A 50 -15.28 -11.37 -12.46
N ARG A 51 -14.37 -10.71 -13.17
CA ARG A 51 -14.36 -9.26 -13.37
C ARG A 51 -14.28 -8.89 -14.85
N PRO A 52 -14.98 -7.84 -15.28
CA PRO A 52 -14.80 -7.33 -16.63
C PRO A 52 -13.39 -6.76 -16.78
N VAL A 53 -12.71 -7.14 -17.86
CA VAL A 53 -11.39 -6.59 -18.20
C VAL A 53 -11.57 -5.56 -19.31
N ILE A 54 -11.45 -4.29 -18.95
CA ILE A 54 -11.45 -3.17 -19.89
C ILE A 54 -10.00 -2.69 -19.99
N ALA A 55 -9.25 -3.31 -20.88
CA ALA A 55 -7.83 -3.03 -21.04
C ALA A 55 -7.61 -2.00 -22.17
N PRO A 56 -6.96 -0.86 -21.87
CA PRO A 56 -6.57 0.12 -22.89
C PRO A 56 -5.31 -0.30 -23.67
N CYS A 57 -4.78 -1.51 -23.40
CA CYS A 57 -3.53 -2.06 -23.91
C CYS A 57 -3.58 -3.59 -23.85
N THR A 58 -2.62 -4.26 -24.48
CA THR A 58 -2.56 -5.72 -24.49
C THR A 58 -2.04 -6.26 -23.15
N LEU A 59 -2.74 -7.25 -22.58
CA LEU A 59 -2.31 -8.00 -21.40
C LEU A 59 -1.78 -9.36 -21.83
N ARG A 60 -0.71 -9.82 -21.21
CA ARG A 60 -0.17 -11.17 -21.41
C ARG A 60 0.45 -11.73 -20.13
N PRO A 61 0.64 -13.05 -20.04
CA PRO A 61 1.41 -13.67 -18.96
C PRO A 61 2.82 -13.10 -18.87
N VAL A 62 3.37 -13.08 -17.65
CA VAL A 62 4.76 -12.73 -17.38
C VAL A 62 5.69 -13.81 -17.93
N LEU A 63 6.77 -13.41 -18.57
CA LEU A 63 7.85 -14.30 -19.04
C LEU A 63 9.13 -14.02 -18.24
N ALA A 64 10.01 -15.01 -18.11
CA ALA A 64 11.28 -14.82 -17.41
C ALA A 64 12.14 -13.69 -18.01
N ALA A 65 12.04 -13.45 -19.32
CA ALA A 65 12.75 -12.38 -20.01
C ALA A 65 12.27 -10.97 -19.59
N ASP A 66 11.06 -10.85 -19.07
CA ASP A 66 10.50 -9.56 -18.67
C ASP A 66 11.21 -8.95 -17.45
N GLU A 67 11.91 -9.75 -16.62
CA GLU A 67 12.60 -9.26 -15.41
C GLU A 67 13.48 -8.05 -15.72
N ALA A 68 14.31 -8.15 -16.75
CA ALA A 68 15.22 -7.06 -17.14
C ALA A 68 14.50 -5.84 -17.72
N GLU A 69 13.44 -6.06 -18.49
CA GLU A 69 12.67 -4.99 -19.11
C GLU A 69 11.79 -4.25 -18.11
N LEU A 70 11.35 -4.91 -17.03
CA LEU A 70 10.53 -4.33 -15.98
C LEU A 70 11.32 -3.41 -15.05
N LEU A 71 12.64 -3.55 -14.94
CA LEU A 71 13.44 -2.74 -14.04
C LEU A 71 13.33 -1.22 -14.30
N PRO A 72 13.54 -0.70 -15.52
CA PRO A 72 13.37 0.72 -15.77
C PRO A 72 11.92 1.20 -15.56
N ILE A 73 10.93 0.34 -15.79
CA ILE A 73 9.51 0.65 -15.57
C ILE A 73 9.21 0.75 -14.08
N TYR A 74 9.71 -0.20 -13.28
CA TYR A 74 9.64 -0.16 -11.83
C TYR A 74 10.23 1.15 -11.27
N MET A 75 11.45 1.48 -11.69
CA MET A 75 12.11 2.69 -11.22
C MET A 75 11.33 3.96 -11.56
N GLN A 76 10.75 4.04 -12.76
CA GLN A 76 9.91 5.19 -13.12
C GLN A 76 8.59 5.21 -12.33
N ALA A 77 7.96 4.06 -12.13
CA ALA A 77 6.68 3.97 -11.41
C ALA A 77 6.81 4.34 -9.93
N PHE A 78 7.97 4.08 -9.33
CA PHE A 78 8.23 4.32 -7.91
C PHE A 78 9.21 5.49 -7.63
N ALA A 79 9.58 6.28 -8.64
CA ALA A 79 10.52 7.41 -8.49
C ALA A 79 10.07 8.41 -7.41
N ASP A 80 8.76 8.68 -7.32
CA ASP A 80 8.16 9.59 -6.34
C ASP A 80 7.49 8.86 -5.17
N ASN A 81 7.85 7.59 -4.94
CA ASN A 81 7.27 6.82 -3.84
C ASN A 81 7.99 7.14 -2.53
N GLN A 82 7.21 7.42 -1.46
CA GLN A 82 7.75 7.74 -0.15
C GLN A 82 8.62 6.63 0.45
N ALA A 83 8.48 5.38 0.01
CA ALA A 83 9.35 4.28 0.43
C ALA A 83 10.82 4.51 0.06
N PHE A 84 11.06 5.27 -1.00
CA PHE A 84 12.39 5.49 -1.57
C PHE A 84 12.85 6.94 -1.49
N CYS A 85 12.10 7.83 -0.81
CA CYS A 85 12.36 9.26 -0.79
C CYS A 85 13.74 9.64 -0.22
N ASP A 86 14.32 8.80 0.65
CA ASP A 86 15.64 9.01 1.26
C ASP A 86 16.73 8.15 0.59
N TYR A 87 16.42 7.52 -0.56
CA TYR A 87 17.38 6.70 -1.27
C TYR A 87 18.14 7.55 -2.30
N THR A 88 19.44 7.29 -2.40
CA THR A 88 20.20 7.72 -3.58
C THR A 88 19.78 6.88 -4.78
N ASP A 89 20.00 7.40 -6.00
CA ASP A 89 19.68 6.67 -7.24
C ASP A 89 20.31 5.27 -7.27
N ALA A 90 21.53 5.12 -6.81
CA ALA A 90 22.22 3.84 -6.75
C ALA A 90 21.56 2.88 -5.74
N ARG A 91 21.12 3.38 -4.59
CA ARG A 91 20.42 2.57 -3.57
C ARG A 91 19.04 2.19 -4.07
N PHE A 92 18.33 3.11 -4.71
CA PHE A 92 17.02 2.83 -5.30
C PHE A 92 17.10 1.79 -6.41
N HIS A 93 18.06 1.95 -7.35
CA HIS A 93 18.30 0.97 -8.41
C HIS A 93 18.57 -0.43 -7.85
N LYS A 94 19.42 -0.53 -6.81
CA LYS A 94 19.71 -1.81 -6.15
C LYS A 94 18.48 -2.40 -5.47
N ALA A 95 17.65 -1.58 -4.81
CA ALA A 95 16.40 -2.03 -4.20
C ALA A 95 15.44 -2.56 -5.28
N ALA A 96 15.22 -1.82 -6.35
CA ALA A 96 14.38 -2.22 -7.48
C ALA A 96 14.83 -3.55 -8.11
N GLN A 97 16.14 -3.73 -8.32
CA GLN A 97 16.69 -4.99 -8.80
C GLN A 97 16.40 -6.15 -7.84
N ASN A 98 16.57 -5.92 -6.53
CA ASN A 98 16.33 -6.95 -5.53
C ASN A 98 14.84 -7.32 -5.47
N ASP A 99 13.94 -6.36 -5.44
CA ASP A 99 12.49 -6.60 -5.39
C ASP A 99 12.01 -7.42 -6.60
N LEU A 100 12.42 -7.04 -7.81
CA LEU A 100 12.09 -7.79 -9.02
C LEU A 100 12.70 -9.20 -9.00
N LYS A 101 13.99 -9.29 -8.66
CA LYS A 101 14.69 -10.58 -8.58
C LYS A 101 14.05 -11.52 -7.55
N GLU A 102 13.63 -10.99 -6.39
CA GLU A 102 12.94 -11.76 -5.37
C GLU A 102 11.59 -12.25 -5.86
N SER A 103 10.83 -11.39 -6.57
CA SER A 103 9.56 -11.79 -7.18
C SER A 103 9.74 -12.88 -8.24
N PHE A 104 10.70 -12.71 -9.16
CA PHE A 104 10.93 -13.68 -10.25
C PHE A 104 11.58 -15.00 -9.80
N ARG A 105 12.44 -14.98 -8.79
CA ARG A 105 13.11 -16.17 -8.25
C ARG A 105 12.34 -16.88 -7.16
N GLY A 106 11.22 -16.32 -6.77
CA GLY A 106 10.30 -16.93 -5.81
C GLY A 106 10.84 -16.93 -4.38
N ARG A 107 11.02 -15.75 -3.78
CA ARG A 107 11.35 -15.64 -2.36
C ARG A 107 10.36 -16.38 -1.45
N ARG A 108 9.08 -16.40 -1.82
CA ARG A 108 8.00 -17.11 -1.12
C ARG A 108 7.53 -18.33 -1.90
N SER A 109 7.28 -18.13 -3.16
CA SER A 109 6.90 -19.14 -4.14
C SER A 109 7.28 -18.64 -5.54
N PRO A 110 7.35 -19.50 -6.55
CA PRO A 110 7.40 -19.05 -7.94
C PRO A 110 6.25 -18.09 -8.25
N LEU A 111 6.43 -17.20 -9.24
CA LEU A 111 5.35 -16.38 -9.74
C LEU A 111 4.17 -17.25 -10.15
N LEU A 112 2.96 -16.85 -9.71
CA LEU A 112 1.73 -17.52 -10.13
C LEU A 112 1.48 -17.28 -11.62
N ALA A 113 0.86 -18.25 -12.27
CA ALA A 113 0.40 -18.14 -13.66
C ALA A 113 -0.58 -16.97 -13.89
N ALA A 114 -1.18 -16.48 -12.81
CA ALA A 114 -2.01 -15.27 -12.78
C ALA A 114 -1.23 -13.96 -12.95
N SER A 115 0.10 -13.94 -12.81
CA SER A 115 0.92 -12.74 -13.02
C SER A 115 0.82 -12.22 -14.46
N ARG A 116 0.70 -10.90 -14.62
CA ARG A 116 0.47 -10.26 -15.92
C ARG A 116 1.40 -9.08 -16.14
N VAL A 117 1.77 -8.88 -17.39
CA VAL A 117 2.35 -7.64 -17.87
C VAL A 117 1.41 -6.98 -18.86
N THR A 118 1.55 -5.67 -19.01
CA THR A 118 0.82 -4.88 -19.98
C THR A 118 1.77 -4.30 -21.01
N VAL A 119 1.38 -4.41 -22.28
CA VAL A 119 2.14 -4.00 -23.46
C VAL A 119 1.38 -2.92 -24.20
N ASP A 120 2.02 -1.79 -24.40
CA ASP A 120 1.52 -0.77 -25.34
C ASP A 120 1.91 -1.14 -26.77
N THR A 121 0.93 -1.29 -27.64
CA THR A 121 1.10 -1.62 -29.06
C THR A 121 0.78 -0.46 -29.97
N CYS A 122 0.58 0.75 -29.43
CA CYS A 122 0.28 1.94 -30.24
C CYS A 122 1.50 2.52 -30.95
N GLY A 123 2.72 2.18 -30.49
CA GLY A 123 3.98 2.59 -31.09
C GLY A 123 4.46 1.69 -32.21
N ALA A 124 5.61 2.04 -32.82
CA ALA A 124 6.25 1.22 -33.86
C ALA A 124 6.77 -0.12 -33.31
N THR A 125 7.13 -0.15 -32.04
CA THR A 125 7.55 -1.35 -31.31
C THR A 125 6.67 -1.52 -30.07
N PRO A 126 6.24 -2.76 -29.76
CA PRO A 126 5.55 -3.04 -28.50
C PRO A 126 6.47 -2.75 -27.30
N GLU A 127 5.95 -2.04 -26.30
CA GLU A 127 6.70 -1.68 -25.08
C GLU A 127 5.95 -2.14 -23.85
N LEU A 128 6.68 -2.68 -22.85
CA LEU A 128 6.12 -2.94 -21.53
C LEU A 128 5.83 -1.61 -20.84
N ILE A 129 4.67 -1.51 -20.19
CA ILE A 129 4.25 -0.29 -19.49
C ILE A 129 3.81 -0.54 -18.05
N GLY A 130 3.78 -1.79 -17.59
CA GLY A 130 3.43 -2.15 -16.22
C GLY A 130 3.32 -3.65 -16.00
N ALA A 131 3.19 -4.02 -14.74
CA ALA A 131 3.04 -5.42 -14.33
C ALA A 131 2.19 -5.56 -13.06
N ALA A 132 1.57 -6.73 -12.90
CA ALA A 132 1.07 -7.27 -11.64
C ALA A 132 1.76 -8.62 -11.42
N LEU A 133 2.61 -8.69 -10.38
CA LEU A 133 3.36 -9.88 -10.01
C LEU A 133 2.74 -10.51 -8.78
N LEU A 134 2.37 -11.77 -8.88
CA LEU A 134 1.68 -12.52 -7.85
C LEU A 134 2.52 -13.72 -7.41
N SER A 135 2.54 -13.97 -6.11
CA SER A 135 3.12 -15.16 -5.49
C SER A 135 2.08 -15.84 -4.60
N HIS A 136 2.44 -16.97 -4.00
CA HIS A 136 1.60 -17.66 -3.02
C HIS A 136 2.24 -17.58 -1.64
N ASP A 137 1.49 -17.11 -0.66
CA ASP A 137 1.89 -17.08 0.75
C ASP A 137 1.15 -18.18 1.52
N ALA A 138 1.85 -18.87 2.43
CA ALA A 138 1.28 -19.99 3.18
C ALA A 138 0.14 -19.59 4.12
N GLY A 139 0.11 -18.31 4.55
CA GLY A 139 -0.94 -17.79 5.47
C GLY A 139 -2.05 -17.05 4.76
N TYR A 140 -1.78 -16.47 3.58
CA TYR A 140 -2.70 -15.60 2.87
C TYR A 140 -3.19 -16.16 1.53
N GLY A 141 -2.63 -17.27 1.06
CA GLY A 141 -2.91 -17.75 -0.29
C GLY A 141 -2.25 -16.87 -1.36
N PRO A 142 -2.94 -16.59 -2.48
CA PRO A 142 -2.45 -15.67 -3.49
C PRO A 142 -2.23 -14.27 -2.96
N VAL A 143 -1.03 -13.72 -3.24
CA VAL A 143 -0.64 -12.35 -2.85
C VAL A 143 -0.19 -11.60 -4.10
N MET A 144 -0.71 -10.42 -4.31
CA MET A 144 -0.21 -9.48 -5.31
C MET A 144 0.96 -8.70 -4.69
N ASP A 145 2.16 -9.19 -4.92
CA ASP A 145 3.40 -8.65 -4.36
C ASP A 145 3.72 -7.26 -4.89
N LEU A 146 3.58 -7.08 -6.19
CA LEU A 146 3.84 -5.83 -6.88
C LEU A 146 2.74 -5.56 -7.91
N ILE A 147 2.27 -4.32 -7.93
CA ILE A 147 1.51 -3.77 -9.04
C ILE A 147 2.04 -2.38 -9.36
N PHE A 148 2.46 -2.17 -10.59
CA PHE A 148 2.99 -0.88 -11.02
C PHE A 148 2.73 -0.64 -12.50
N VAL A 149 2.60 0.64 -12.84
CA VAL A 149 2.34 1.12 -14.20
C VAL A 149 3.13 2.42 -14.38
N LEU A 150 3.63 2.65 -15.57
CA LEU A 150 4.33 3.90 -15.92
C LEU A 150 3.47 5.13 -15.58
N PRO A 151 4.06 6.21 -15.02
CA PRO A 151 3.32 7.36 -14.52
C PRO A 151 2.40 8.01 -15.55
N TRP A 152 2.81 8.12 -16.80
CA TRP A 152 1.96 8.72 -17.87
C TRP A 152 0.80 7.83 -18.33
N ARG A 153 0.72 6.60 -17.82
CA ARG A 153 -0.40 5.68 -18.01
C ARG A 153 -1.31 5.57 -16.79
N HIS A 154 -1.00 6.30 -15.71
CA HIS A 154 -1.87 6.35 -14.53
C HIS A 154 -3.26 6.91 -14.90
N GLN A 155 -4.26 6.54 -14.08
CA GLN A 155 -5.67 6.94 -14.24
C GLN A 155 -6.32 6.58 -15.58
N ARG A 156 -5.71 5.68 -16.36
CA ARG A 156 -6.24 5.16 -17.63
C ARG A 156 -6.77 3.73 -17.53
N GLY A 157 -6.96 3.21 -16.31
CA GLY A 157 -7.49 1.87 -16.07
C GLY A 157 -6.49 0.73 -16.25
N VAL A 158 -5.21 0.99 -16.57
CA VAL A 158 -4.19 -0.05 -16.82
C VAL A 158 -3.97 -0.94 -15.61
N GLY A 159 -3.75 -0.35 -14.41
CA GLY A 159 -3.59 -1.13 -13.18
C GLY A 159 -4.84 -1.93 -12.80
N THR A 160 -6.02 -1.34 -13.04
CA THR A 160 -7.31 -2.03 -12.83
C THR A 160 -7.46 -3.22 -13.76
N ALA A 161 -7.08 -3.09 -15.04
CA ALA A 161 -7.12 -4.17 -16.02
C ALA A 161 -6.14 -5.31 -15.66
N LEU A 162 -4.91 -4.98 -15.24
CA LEU A 162 -3.92 -5.94 -14.74
C LEU A 162 -4.47 -6.77 -13.58
N ALA A 163 -5.01 -6.11 -12.57
CA ALA A 163 -5.56 -6.79 -11.39
C ALA A 163 -6.83 -7.60 -11.74
N ALA A 164 -7.72 -7.09 -12.60
CA ALA A 164 -8.92 -7.81 -13.02
C ALA A 164 -8.56 -9.08 -13.80
N GLU A 165 -7.59 -9.02 -14.72
CA GLU A 165 -7.13 -10.19 -15.47
C GLU A 165 -6.46 -11.21 -14.54
N ALA A 166 -5.62 -10.76 -13.60
CA ALA A 166 -5.03 -11.64 -12.60
C ALA A 166 -6.10 -12.36 -11.76
N ILE A 167 -7.13 -11.64 -11.31
CA ILE A 167 -8.24 -12.24 -10.57
C ILE A 167 -8.99 -13.28 -11.42
N ASN A 168 -9.25 -13.00 -12.69
CA ASN A 168 -9.93 -13.95 -13.57
C ASN A 168 -9.15 -15.26 -13.74
N MET A 169 -7.82 -15.19 -13.74
CA MET A 169 -6.97 -16.39 -13.72
C MET A 169 -7.09 -17.13 -12.40
N LEU A 170 -7.07 -16.41 -11.27
CA LEU A 170 -7.24 -17.02 -9.94
C LEU A 170 -8.62 -17.68 -9.76
N VAL A 171 -9.67 -17.15 -10.41
CA VAL A 171 -10.98 -17.81 -10.48
C VAL A 171 -10.87 -19.19 -11.15
N GLN A 172 -10.10 -19.30 -12.24
CA GLN A 172 -9.89 -20.57 -12.94
C GLN A 172 -9.10 -21.57 -12.07
N ASP A 173 -8.20 -21.06 -11.23
CA ASP A 173 -7.41 -21.87 -10.29
C ASP A 173 -8.20 -22.24 -9.01
N GLY A 174 -9.45 -21.74 -8.86
CA GLY A 174 -10.33 -22.05 -7.73
C GLY A 174 -10.03 -21.26 -6.45
N GLU A 175 -9.21 -20.22 -6.54
CA GLU A 175 -8.86 -19.37 -5.40
C GLU A 175 -10.07 -18.54 -4.95
N GLN A 176 -10.14 -18.23 -3.65
CA GLN A 176 -11.28 -17.51 -3.07
C GLN A 176 -10.97 -16.05 -2.78
N THR A 177 -9.71 -15.75 -2.50
CA THR A 177 -9.27 -14.41 -2.09
C THR A 177 -7.93 -14.06 -2.74
N LEU A 178 -7.71 -12.78 -2.97
CA LEU A 178 -6.42 -12.21 -3.35
C LEU A 178 -6.03 -11.17 -2.29
N THR A 179 -4.86 -11.37 -1.70
CA THR A 179 -4.29 -10.43 -0.73
C THR A 179 -3.35 -9.44 -1.43
N SER A 180 -3.31 -8.22 -0.96
CA SER A 180 -2.36 -7.20 -1.37
C SER A 180 -2.02 -6.32 -0.18
N CYS A 181 -1.03 -5.44 -0.32
CA CYS A 181 -0.76 -4.44 0.70
C CYS A 181 -0.32 -3.12 0.07
N TYR A 182 -0.46 -2.04 0.85
CA TYR A 182 0.06 -0.74 0.47
C TYR A 182 0.65 -0.04 1.70
N GLN A 183 1.58 0.87 1.47
CA GLN A 183 2.11 1.72 2.54
C GLN A 183 1.08 2.76 2.94
N LEU A 184 0.86 2.96 4.24
CA LEU A 184 -0.15 3.89 4.77
C LEU A 184 0.04 5.33 4.27
N ALA A 185 1.28 5.76 4.03
CA ALA A 185 1.57 7.07 3.45
C ALA A 185 1.22 7.17 1.95
N ASN A 186 0.98 6.04 1.25
CA ASN A 186 0.66 6.02 -0.18
C ASN A 186 -0.86 6.15 -0.41
N VAL A 187 -1.38 7.38 -0.27
CA VAL A 187 -2.80 7.69 -0.45
C VAL A 187 -3.34 7.28 -1.83
N ASN A 188 -2.52 7.34 -2.87
CA ASN A 188 -2.94 6.94 -4.21
C ASN A 188 -3.16 5.43 -4.30
N SER A 189 -2.27 4.65 -3.71
CA SER A 189 -2.40 3.20 -3.62
C SER A 189 -3.60 2.81 -2.75
N GLN A 190 -3.81 3.47 -1.60
CA GLN A 190 -4.98 3.28 -0.76
C GLN A 190 -6.28 3.47 -1.56
N LYS A 191 -6.42 4.64 -2.21
CA LYS A 191 -7.61 4.95 -3.03
C LYS A 191 -7.84 3.94 -4.13
N TRP A 192 -6.77 3.48 -4.79
CA TRP A 192 -6.87 2.48 -5.84
C TRP A 192 -7.35 1.13 -5.27
N HIS A 193 -6.77 0.65 -4.16
CA HIS A 193 -7.19 -0.59 -3.51
C HIS A 193 -8.67 -0.54 -3.12
N GLN A 194 -9.09 0.53 -2.44
CA GLN A 194 -10.48 0.73 -2.04
C GLN A 194 -11.42 0.81 -3.25
N GLY A 195 -11.06 1.59 -4.28
CA GLY A 195 -11.86 1.71 -5.50
C GLY A 195 -11.94 0.42 -6.31
N PHE A 196 -10.93 -0.45 -6.22
CA PHE A 196 -10.95 -1.79 -6.84
C PHE A 196 -11.79 -2.79 -6.04
N GLY A 197 -12.07 -2.53 -4.77
CA GLY A 197 -12.87 -3.35 -3.88
C GLY A 197 -12.06 -4.17 -2.87
N PHE A 198 -10.77 -3.86 -2.69
CA PHE A 198 -10.01 -4.42 -1.58
C PHE A 198 -10.51 -3.86 -0.25
N VAL A 199 -10.67 -4.75 0.73
CA VAL A 199 -11.02 -4.43 2.10
C VAL A 199 -9.78 -4.59 2.96
N GLU A 200 -9.52 -3.63 3.82
CA GLU A 200 -8.40 -3.67 4.75
C GLU A 200 -8.63 -4.76 5.82
N LEU A 201 -7.62 -5.60 6.01
CA LEU A 201 -7.61 -6.57 7.11
C LEU A 201 -7.10 -5.84 8.35
N PRO A 202 -7.92 -5.69 9.38
CA PRO A 202 -7.51 -4.95 10.55
C PRO A 202 -6.46 -5.77 11.32
N ASP A 203 -5.27 -5.19 11.47
CA ASP A 203 -4.29 -5.61 12.46
C ASP A 203 -4.22 -4.60 13.61
N LEU A 204 -3.62 -5.00 14.73
CA LEU A 204 -3.55 -4.16 15.92
C LEU A 204 -2.74 -2.87 15.66
N ARG A 205 -1.65 -2.94 14.88
CA ARG A 205 -0.84 -1.76 14.53
C ARG A 205 -1.62 -0.77 13.69
N TYR A 206 -2.35 -1.27 12.72
CA TYR A 206 -3.23 -0.45 11.90
C TYR A 206 -4.28 0.28 12.75
N ALA A 207 -4.98 -0.47 13.61
CA ALA A 207 -6.00 0.10 14.49
C ALA A 207 -5.42 1.17 15.44
N GLN A 208 -4.25 0.92 16.04
CA GLN A 208 -3.54 1.88 16.90
C GLN A 208 -3.12 3.16 16.16
N VAL A 209 -2.68 3.05 14.90
CA VAL A 209 -2.33 4.22 14.07
C VAL A 209 -3.54 5.10 13.81
N TYR A 210 -4.65 4.49 13.42
CA TYR A 210 -5.89 5.24 13.14
C TYR A 210 -6.54 5.79 14.41
N LEU A 211 -6.48 5.08 15.53
CA LEU A 211 -6.89 5.62 16.82
C LEU A 211 -6.12 6.89 17.17
N ARG A 212 -4.80 6.87 17.05
CA ARG A 212 -3.96 8.04 17.30
C ARG A 212 -4.31 9.21 16.38
N GLN A 213 -4.55 8.95 15.11
CA GLN A 213 -4.98 9.97 14.15
C GLN A 213 -6.32 10.60 14.56
N ALA A 214 -7.32 9.78 14.89
CA ALA A 214 -8.63 10.23 15.30
C ALA A 214 -8.58 11.04 16.59
N GLN A 215 -7.86 10.57 17.61
CA GLN A 215 -7.64 11.29 18.88
C GLN A 215 -7.00 12.66 18.66
N GLN A 216 -5.99 12.75 17.80
CA GLN A 216 -5.32 14.01 17.52
C GLN A 216 -6.20 14.97 16.72
N ALA A 217 -7.04 14.47 15.81
CA ALA A 217 -8.00 15.27 15.07
C ALA A 217 -9.10 15.83 15.99
N LEU A 218 -9.61 14.99 16.91
CA LEU A 218 -10.59 15.41 17.92
C LEU A 218 -10.00 16.47 18.85
N TYR A 219 -8.80 16.24 19.39
CA TYR A 219 -8.10 17.20 20.26
C TYR A 219 -7.96 18.57 19.59
N ARG A 220 -7.58 18.62 18.30
CA ARG A 220 -7.47 19.90 17.57
C ARG A 220 -8.81 20.58 17.37
N CYS A 221 -9.87 19.81 17.10
CA CYS A 221 -11.23 20.33 17.01
C CYS A 221 -11.64 21.00 18.34
N GLU A 222 -11.35 20.36 19.47
CA GLU A 222 -11.61 20.90 20.82
C GLU A 222 -10.78 22.16 21.12
N GLN A 223 -9.48 22.16 20.75
CA GLN A 223 -8.62 23.34 20.93
C GLN A 223 -9.10 24.56 20.10
N SER A 224 -9.75 24.33 18.97
CA SER A 224 -10.36 25.40 18.17
C SER A 224 -11.67 25.95 18.77
N GLY A 225 -12.13 25.38 19.89
CA GLY A 225 -13.40 25.75 20.55
C GLY A 225 -14.63 25.11 19.92
N ASP A 226 -14.46 24.25 18.92
CA ASP A 226 -15.57 23.58 18.23
C ASP A 226 -15.91 22.24 18.91
N THR A 227 -16.66 22.32 20.02
CA THR A 227 -17.08 21.16 20.81
C THR A 227 -18.54 20.72 20.55
N THR A 228 -19.25 21.44 19.69
CA THR A 228 -20.69 21.22 19.45
C THR A 228 -21.05 20.96 17.99
N SER A 229 -20.09 21.01 17.09
CA SER A 229 -20.32 20.80 15.66
C SER A 229 -20.54 19.34 15.29
N GLU A 230 -21.14 19.11 14.13
CA GLU A 230 -21.22 17.80 13.50
C GLU A 230 -19.82 17.18 13.30
N THR A 231 -18.81 18.02 13.04
CA THR A 231 -17.41 17.61 12.91
C THR A 231 -16.89 17.01 14.20
N HIS A 232 -17.11 17.66 15.35
CA HIS A 232 -16.73 17.15 16.67
C HIS A 232 -17.41 15.81 16.95
N ALA A 233 -18.74 15.71 16.73
CA ALA A 233 -19.48 14.47 16.95
C ALA A 233 -18.96 13.31 16.07
N ARG A 234 -18.65 13.58 14.79
CA ARG A 234 -18.06 12.61 13.87
C ARG A 234 -16.69 12.14 14.34
N LEU A 235 -15.81 13.06 14.74
CA LEU A 235 -14.46 12.72 15.23
C LEU A 235 -14.52 11.93 16.54
N ALA A 236 -15.43 12.28 17.46
CA ALA A 236 -15.64 11.51 18.69
C ALA A 236 -16.13 10.09 18.40
N ALA A 237 -17.03 9.91 17.45
CA ALA A 237 -17.48 8.59 17.01
C ALA A 237 -16.33 7.77 16.35
N GLU A 238 -15.47 8.42 15.59
CA GLU A 238 -14.29 7.78 14.99
C GLU A 238 -13.29 7.32 16.06
N VAL A 239 -13.04 8.13 17.08
CA VAL A 239 -12.20 7.72 18.23
C VAL A 239 -12.82 6.52 18.92
N SER A 240 -14.13 6.52 19.22
CA SER A 240 -14.82 5.39 19.85
C SER A 240 -14.67 4.11 19.01
N HIS A 241 -14.91 4.21 17.71
CA HIS A 241 -14.76 3.08 16.77
C HIS A 241 -13.36 2.43 16.84
N TRP A 242 -12.31 3.25 16.79
CA TRP A 242 -10.95 2.72 16.82
C TRP A 242 -10.52 2.24 18.21
N CYS A 243 -11.04 2.84 19.31
CA CYS A 243 -10.86 2.32 20.66
C CYS A 243 -11.45 0.90 20.78
N ASP A 244 -12.71 0.73 20.42
CA ASP A 244 -13.39 -0.58 20.46
C ASP A 244 -12.65 -1.63 19.62
N ARG A 245 -12.09 -1.19 18.48
CA ARG A 245 -11.33 -2.07 17.58
C ARG A 245 -9.99 -2.49 18.21
N VAL A 246 -9.24 -1.56 18.79
CA VAL A 246 -7.98 -1.85 19.50
C VAL A 246 -8.24 -2.82 20.65
N GLU A 247 -9.22 -2.54 21.52
CA GLU A 247 -9.57 -3.39 22.63
C GLU A 247 -10.00 -4.82 22.19
N ALA A 248 -10.73 -4.92 21.08
CA ALA A 248 -11.12 -6.23 20.53
C ALA A 248 -9.88 -7.01 20.05
N LEU A 249 -8.93 -6.35 19.38
CA LEU A 249 -7.71 -7.00 18.89
C LEU A 249 -6.74 -7.33 20.02
N GLU A 250 -6.62 -6.51 21.05
CA GLU A 250 -5.83 -6.80 22.25
C GLU A 250 -6.36 -8.03 22.99
N ARG A 251 -7.69 -8.16 23.14
CA ARG A 251 -8.29 -9.38 23.71
C ARG A 251 -8.02 -10.62 22.85
N MET A 252 -8.05 -10.49 21.53
CA MET A 252 -7.68 -11.61 20.65
C MET A 252 -6.22 -12.00 20.79
N ASP A 253 -5.32 -11.05 20.99
CA ASP A 253 -3.89 -11.32 21.25
C ASP A 253 -3.71 -12.10 22.54
N GLU A 254 -4.40 -11.71 23.61
CA GLU A 254 -4.38 -12.40 24.91
C GLU A 254 -4.93 -13.83 24.81
N GLU A 255 -6.02 -14.04 24.05
CA GLU A 255 -6.69 -15.34 23.93
C GLU A 255 -6.01 -16.29 22.94
N GLN A 256 -5.53 -15.79 21.82
CA GLN A 256 -5.06 -16.58 20.67
C GLN A 256 -3.56 -16.38 20.35
N GLY A 257 -2.95 -15.42 21.02
CA GLY A 257 -1.53 -15.09 20.88
C GLY A 257 -1.23 -14.10 19.75
N PHE A 258 -0.02 -13.54 19.82
CA PHE A 258 0.48 -12.44 18.98
C PHE A 258 0.17 -12.55 17.46
N TRP A 259 0.24 -13.74 16.91
CA TRP A 259 0.05 -13.94 15.47
C TRP A 259 -1.41 -13.88 15.00
N SER A 260 -2.37 -13.85 15.91
CA SER A 260 -3.80 -13.68 15.57
C SER A 260 -4.13 -12.24 15.19
N VAL A 261 -3.39 -11.28 15.73
CA VAL A 261 -3.63 -9.83 15.57
C VAL A 261 -2.53 -9.09 14.80
N TYR A 262 -1.39 -9.76 14.61
CA TYR A 262 -0.30 -9.31 13.74
C TYR A 262 -0.09 -10.35 12.65
N PRO A 263 -0.92 -10.34 11.61
CA PRO A 263 -0.68 -11.22 10.49
C PRO A 263 0.77 -11.05 10.04
N ARG A 264 1.42 -12.15 9.73
CA ARG A 264 2.78 -12.14 9.18
C ARG A 264 2.73 -11.32 7.91
N ILE A 265 2.96 -10.00 8.06
CA ILE A 265 3.13 -9.15 6.89
C ILE A 265 4.20 -9.84 6.07
N PRO A 266 3.92 -10.21 4.85
CA PRO A 266 4.93 -10.71 3.96
C PRO A 266 6.12 -9.74 4.05
N HIS A 267 7.29 -10.23 4.49
CA HIS A 267 8.49 -9.41 4.61
C HIS A 267 8.86 -8.90 3.21
N TRP A 268 8.54 -7.65 2.96
CA TRP A 268 8.97 -6.90 1.80
C TRP A 268 10.35 -6.33 2.02
#